data_8d6dd6ca26cfb239ac0927fa8e90173c
#
_entry.id   8d6dd6ca26cfb239ac0927fa8e90173c
#
_cell.length_a   1.000
_cell.length_b   1.000
_cell.length_c   1.000
_cell.angle_alpha   90.00
_cell.angle_beta   90.00
_cell.angle_gamma   90.00
#
_symmetry.space_group_name_H-M   'P 1'
#
loop_
_entity.id
_entity.type
_entity.pdbx_description
1 polymer ?
#
loop_
_entity_poly.entity_id
_entity_poly.type
_entity_poly.pdbx_seq_one_letter_code
_entity_poly.pdbx_strand_id
1 'polypeptide(L)'
;VDLTYAAILSIVAAKKLKQDQTNFIFSVIKNSDSTGIKSVENFLKKQTNISEIIAKLSYPGTHKENILYQIFDQLFYGPELYSKLFNTVSRFSDVGLIENDDVIFNDELSMKLQKKFDKQISMVTGRGKESVNYSLKHLLEKFDLTNSVFLEDESRDLAKPNPQALVNCIRGMDSQSCLYVGDSMEDFIMAKKASILGHKTTFCGIIGTSENPQEKLKLFEQNEAILVIDSINLLPKVLNLE
;
A
#
# COMPACT_ATOMS: atom_id res chain seq x y z
N VAL A 1 -4.65 -6.32 -5.55
CA VAL A 1 -5.47 -7.55 -5.53
C VAL A 1 -6.76 -7.35 -4.75
N ASP A 2 -6.75 -6.69 -3.58
CA ASP A 2 -7.92 -6.51 -2.70
C ASP A 2 -9.11 -5.83 -3.41
N LEU A 3 -8.86 -4.72 -4.10
CA LEU A 3 -9.91 -4.02 -4.87
C LEU A 3 -10.45 -4.89 -6.02
N THR A 4 -9.58 -5.65 -6.69
CA THR A 4 -10.00 -6.58 -7.75
C THR A 4 -10.91 -7.68 -7.19
N TYR A 5 -10.55 -8.24 -6.05
CA TYR A 5 -11.38 -9.22 -5.36
C TYR A 5 -12.75 -8.63 -4.98
N ALA A 6 -12.79 -7.44 -4.36
CA ALA A 6 -14.02 -6.75 -4.04
C ALA A 6 -14.90 -6.49 -5.26
N ALA A 7 -14.30 -6.06 -6.37
CA ALA A 7 -15.00 -5.82 -7.63
C ALA A 7 -15.62 -7.10 -8.20
N ILE A 8 -14.86 -8.21 -8.22
CA ILE A 8 -15.37 -9.51 -8.69
C ILE A 8 -16.56 -9.98 -7.86
N LEU A 9 -16.45 -9.92 -6.52
CA LEU A 9 -17.55 -10.29 -5.64
C LEU A 9 -18.80 -9.43 -5.90
N SER A 10 -18.61 -8.11 -6.06
CA SER A 10 -19.71 -7.16 -6.32
C SER A 10 -20.40 -7.44 -7.66
N ILE A 11 -19.62 -7.70 -8.73
CA ILE A 11 -20.16 -8.02 -10.05
C ILE A 11 -20.94 -9.34 -10.02
N VAL A 12 -20.41 -10.37 -9.35
CA VAL A 12 -21.10 -11.66 -9.21
C VAL A 12 -22.40 -11.50 -8.42
N ALA A 13 -22.38 -10.74 -7.34
CA ALA A 13 -23.57 -10.46 -6.54
C ALA A 13 -24.64 -9.70 -7.35
N ALA A 14 -24.25 -8.63 -8.07
CA ALA A 14 -25.15 -7.88 -8.94
C ALA A 14 -25.83 -8.78 -9.98
N LYS A 15 -25.06 -9.65 -10.64
CA LYS A 15 -25.59 -10.63 -11.60
C LYS A 15 -26.60 -11.58 -10.96
N LYS A 16 -26.32 -12.13 -9.79
CA LYS A 16 -27.23 -13.02 -9.05
C LYS A 16 -28.53 -12.32 -8.68
N LEU A 17 -28.43 -11.03 -8.30
CA LEU A 17 -29.60 -10.21 -7.93
C LEU A 17 -30.33 -9.60 -9.12
N LYS A 18 -29.81 -9.77 -10.34
CA LYS A 18 -30.32 -9.14 -11.58
C LYS A 18 -30.39 -7.61 -11.48
N GLN A 19 -29.41 -7.01 -10.80
CA GLN A 19 -29.26 -5.56 -10.66
C GLN A 19 -28.23 -5.00 -11.65
N ASP A 20 -28.33 -3.71 -11.94
CA ASP A 20 -27.33 -2.99 -12.70
C ASP A 20 -25.99 -3.02 -11.95
N GLN A 21 -24.92 -3.43 -12.64
CA GLN A 21 -23.61 -3.65 -12.03
C GLN A 21 -23.01 -2.36 -11.47
N THR A 22 -23.11 -1.28 -12.22
CA THR A 22 -22.53 0.01 -11.84
C THR A 22 -23.19 0.56 -10.57
N ASN A 23 -24.51 0.62 -10.56
CA ASN A 23 -25.28 1.10 -9.41
C ASN A 23 -25.07 0.21 -8.18
N PHE A 24 -24.96 -1.11 -8.39
CA PHE A 24 -24.72 -2.04 -7.30
C PHE A 24 -23.31 -1.84 -6.70
N ILE A 25 -22.26 -1.66 -7.53
CA ILE A 25 -20.90 -1.38 -7.07
C ILE A 25 -20.86 -0.08 -6.25
N PHE A 26 -21.52 0.99 -6.71
CA PHE A 26 -21.65 2.22 -5.90
C PHE A 26 -22.32 1.97 -4.56
N SER A 27 -23.35 1.12 -4.51
CA SER A 27 -23.98 0.72 -3.26
C SER A 27 -23.00 -0.01 -2.34
N VAL A 28 -22.18 -0.92 -2.88
CA VAL A 28 -21.14 -1.62 -2.10
C VAL A 28 -20.13 -0.63 -1.54
N ILE A 29 -19.61 0.29 -2.34
CA ILE A 29 -18.66 1.33 -1.92
C ILE A 29 -19.26 2.17 -0.78
N LYS A 30 -20.50 2.62 -0.93
CA LYS A 30 -21.20 3.44 0.08
C LYS A 30 -21.39 2.71 1.42
N ASN A 31 -21.47 1.38 1.41
CA ASN A 31 -21.65 0.54 2.59
C ASN A 31 -20.33 -0.10 3.09
N SER A 32 -19.21 0.25 2.47
CA SER A 32 -17.88 -0.15 2.96
C SER A 32 -17.40 0.79 4.06
N ASP A 33 -16.60 0.26 4.97
CA ASP A 33 -16.03 0.98 6.09
C ASP A 33 -14.51 0.76 6.21
N SER A 34 -13.91 1.27 7.26
CA SER A 34 -12.47 1.16 7.53
C SER A 34 -11.97 -0.28 7.75
N THR A 35 -12.85 -1.26 7.82
CA THR A 35 -12.47 -2.69 7.86
C THR A 35 -12.18 -3.25 6.46
N GLY A 36 -12.25 -2.41 5.41
CA GLY A 36 -11.83 -2.74 4.05
C GLY A 36 -12.62 -3.92 3.47
N ILE A 37 -11.90 -4.89 2.90
CA ILE A 37 -12.49 -6.05 2.22
C ILE A 37 -13.49 -6.82 3.08
N LYS A 38 -13.26 -6.88 4.38
CA LYS A 38 -14.17 -7.56 5.30
C LYS A 38 -15.55 -6.90 5.36
N SER A 39 -15.62 -5.57 5.27
CA SER A 39 -16.90 -4.85 5.18
C SER A 39 -17.66 -5.17 3.90
N VAL A 40 -16.94 -5.24 2.77
CA VAL A 40 -17.50 -5.63 1.46
C VAL A 40 -18.10 -7.03 1.54
N GLU A 41 -17.34 -8.02 2.01
CA GLU A 41 -17.85 -9.38 2.17
C GLU A 41 -19.09 -9.45 3.07
N ASN A 42 -19.05 -8.77 4.21
CA ASN A 42 -20.16 -8.75 5.16
C ASN A 42 -21.41 -8.12 4.55
N PHE A 43 -21.25 -7.03 3.81
CA PHE A 43 -22.38 -6.40 3.10
C PHE A 43 -22.97 -7.34 2.06
N LEU A 44 -22.12 -7.94 1.19
CA LEU A 44 -22.56 -8.82 0.12
C LEU A 44 -23.21 -10.11 0.61
N LYS A 45 -22.69 -10.72 1.69
CA LYS A 45 -23.26 -11.92 2.34
C LYS A 45 -24.69 -11.68 2.85
N LYS A 46 -25.04 -10.44 3.22
CA LYS A 46 -26.40 -10.07 3.60
C LYS A 46 -27.34 -9.93 2.40
N GLN A 47 -26.81 -9.64 1.20
CA GLN A 47 -27.59 -9.41 0.00
C GLN A 47 -27.85 -10.70 -0.79
N THR A 48 -26.84 -11.58 -0.89
CA THR A 48 -26.93 -12.84 -1.63
C THR A 48 -25.87 -13.83 -1.22
N ASN A 49 -26.06 -15.11 -1.55
CA ASN A 49 -25.05 -16.13 -1.29
C ASN A 49 -23.87 -15.99 -2.29
N ILE A 50 -22.71 -15.61 -1.79
CA ILE A 50 -21.45 -15.49 -2.52
C ILE A 50 -20.40 -16.52 -2.09
N SER A 51 -20.76 -17.49 -1.25
CA SER A 51 -19.79 -18.44 -0.65
C SER A 51 -19.02 -19.25 -1.69
N GLU A 52 -19.67 -19.63 -2.78
CA GLU A 52 -19.03 -20.39 -3.86
C GLU A 52 -17.93 -19.61 -4.56
N ILE A 53 -18.16 -18.32 -4.85
CA ILE A 53 -17.15 -17.48 -5.50
C ILE A 53 -16.00 -17.15 -4.55
N ILE A 54 -16.29 -16.91 -3.27
CA ILE A 54 -15.26 -16.75 -2.25
C ILE A 54 -14.35 -17.98 -2.20
N ALA A 55 -14.93 -19.17 -2.15
CA ALA A 55 -14.15 -20.42 -2.14
C ALA A 55 -13.32 -20.61 -3.42
N LYS A 56 -13.87 -20.28 -4.59
CA LYS A 56 -13.14 -20.36 -5.87
C LYS A 56 -11.98 -19.39 -5.97
N LEU A 57 -12.13 -18.19 -5.43
CA LEU A 57 -11.10 -17.18 -5.47
C LEU A 57 -9.99 -17.45 -4.42
N SER A 58 -10.26 -18.24 -3.40
CA SER A 58 -9.29 -18.62 -2.33
C SER A 58 -8.54 -17.42 -1.74
N TYR A 59 -9.24 -16.29 -1.61
CA TYR A 59 -8.66 -15.05 -1.09
C TYR A 59 -8.77 -15.02 0.46
N PRO A 60 -7.78 -14.50 1.19
CA PRO A 60 -6.46 -14.08 0.73
C PRO A 60 -5.54 -15.28 0.43
N GLY A 61 -4.49 -15.06 -0.34
CA GLY A 61 -3.56 -16.11 -0.72
C GLY A 61 -2.21 -15.55 -1.16
N THR A 62 -1.38 -16.42 -1.68
CA THR A 62 -0.08 -16.08 -2.26
C THR A 62 -0.11 -16.27 -3.78
N HIS A 63 0.90 -15.75 -4.47
CA HIS A 63 1.08 -15.99 -5.90
C HIS A 63 1.01 -17.49 -6.28
N LYS A 64 1.57 -18.37 -5.44
CA LYS A 64 1.60 -19.82 -5.72
C LYS A 64 0.23 -20.50 -5.64
N GLU A 65 -0.66 -19.98 -4.82
CA GLU A 65 -1.91 -20.67 -4.42
C GLU A 65 -3.16 -19.99 -5.00
N ASN A 66 -3.04 -18.72 -5.41
CA ASN A 66 -4.21 -17.90 -5.74
C ASN A 66 -4.13 -17.35 -7.15
N ILE A 67 -5.13 -17.69 -7.97
CA ILE A 67 -5.21 -17.26 -9.37
C ILE A 67 -5.30 -15.72 -9.53
N LEU A 68 -5.91 -15.01 -8.58
CA LEU A 68 -5.98 -13.55 -8.64
C LEU A 68 -4.61 -12.91 -8.50
N TYR A 69 -3.78 -13.42 -7.57
CA TYR A 69 -2.41 -12.96 -7.41
C TYR A 69 -1.58 -13.30 -8.64
N GLN A 70 -1.71 -14.52 -9.18
CA GLN A 70 -1.01 -14.90 -10.41
C GLN A 70 -1.36 -14.00 -11.60
N ILE A 71 -2.64 -13.68 -11.79
CA ILE A 71 -3.06 -12.79 -12.87
C ILE A 71 -2.59 -11.37 -12.62
N PHE A 72 -2.76 -10.87 -11.39
CA PHE A 72 -2.33 -9.53 -11.01
C PHE A 72 -0.83 -9.36 -11.22
N ASP A 73 -0.01 -10.29 -10.76
CA ASP A 73 1.44 -10.21 -10.86
C ASP A 73 1.91 -10.22 -12.31
N GLN A 74 1.27 -11.04 -13.17
CA GLN A 74 1.58 -11.04 -14.60
C GLN A 74 1.29 -9.70 -15.27
N LEU A 75 0.16 -9.07 -14.94
CA LEU A 75 -0.22 -7.76 -15.47
C LEU A 75 0.61 -6.63 -14.86
N PHE A 76 0.94 -6.75 -13.58
CA PHE A 76 1.70 -5.74 -12.86
C PHE A 76 3.17 -5.71 -13.28
N TYR A 77 3.83 -6.87 -13.28
CA TYR A 77 5.24 -6.98 -13.61
C TYR A 77 5.53 -7.01 -15.11
N GLY A 78 4.55 -7.39 -15.95
CA GLY A 78 4.76 -7.66 -17.38
C GLY A 78 5.59 -8.93 -17.62
N PRO A 79 5.70 -9.37 -18.88
CA PRO A 79 6.23 -10.71 -19.21
C PRO A 79 7.68 -10.93 -18.78
N GLU A 80 8.55 -9.95 -18.96
CA GLU A 80 9.98 -10.10 -18.69
C GLU A 80 10.28 -10.15 -17.20
N LEU A 81 9.80 -9.17 -16.43
CA LEU A 81 10.05 -9.09 -15.01
C LEU A 81 9.33 -10.23 -14.28
N TYR A 82 8.08 -10.54 -14.68
CA TYR A 82 7.34 -11.68 -14.14
C TYR A 82 8.10 -13.00 -14.32
N SER A 83 8.61 -13.26 -15.53
CA SER A 83 9.37 -14.48 -15.80
C SER A 83 10.64 -14.57 -14.96
N LYS A 84 11.31 -13.43 -14.75
CA LYS A 84 12.50 -13.34 -13.88
C LYS A 84 12.19 -13.62 -12.42
N LEU A 85 11.07 -13.08 -11.89
CA LEU A 85 10.72 -13.22 -10.49
C LEU A 85 10.17 -14.61 -10.14
N PHE A 86 9.34 -15.17 -11.01
CA PHE A 86 8.59 -16.40 -10.72
C PHE A 86 9.09 -17.63 -11.49
N ASN A 87 10.10 -17.47 -12.32
CA ASN A 87 10.63 -18.52 -13.22
C ASN A 87 9.51 -19.20 -14.03
N THR A 88 8.55 -18.41 -14.50
CA THR A 88 7.35 -18.85 -15.20
C THR A 88 7.03 -17.88 -16.32
N VAL A 89 6.64 -18.39 -17.48
CA VAL A 89 6.26 -17.54 -18.62
C VAL A 89 4.91 -16.89 -18.35
N SER A 90 4.83 -15.59 -18.58
CA SER A 90 3.55 -14.86 -18.49
C SER A 90 2.59 -15.30 -19.60
N ARG A 91 1.30 -15.34 -19.29
CA ARG A 91 0.22 -15.56 -20.26
C ARG A 91 -0.16 -14.27 -21.01
N PHE A 92 0.27 -13.12 -20.50
CA PHE A 92 0.01 -11.81 -21.07
C PHE A 92 1.29 -11.27 -21.68
N SER A 93 1.15 -10.55 -22.80
CA SER A 93 2.26 -9.95 -23.56
C SER A 93 2.35 -8.43 -23.38
N ASP A 94 1.39 -7.84 -22.67
CA ASP A 94 1.33 -6.41 -22.45
C ASP A 94 2.45 -5.95 -21.53
N VAL A 95 2.88 -4.70 -21.72
CA VAL A 95 3.85 -4.03 -20.84
C VAL A 95 3.31 -4.00 -19.43
N GLY A 96 4.17 -4.30 -18.45
CA GLY A 96 3.76 -4.33 -17.04
C GLY A 96 3.29 -2.98 -16.53
N LEU A 97 2.26 -2.96 -15.69
CA LEU A 97 1.78 -1.72 -15.06
C LEU A 97 2.85 -1.02 -14.23
N ILE A 98 3.86 -1.75 -13.75
CA ILE A 98 5.01 -1.22 -13.02
C ILE A 98 5.80 -0.19 -13.83
N GLU A 99 5.74 -0.24 -15.16
CA GLU A 99 6.40 0.73 -16.04
C GLU A 99 5.77 2.14 -15.98
N ASN A 100 4.57 2.24 -15.41
CA ASN A 100 3.90 3.52 -15.16
C ASN A 100 4.30 4.15 -13.81
N ASP A 101 5.20 3.51 -13.06
CA ASP A 101 5.67 4.07 -11.79
C ASP A 101 6.44 5.38 -12.03
N ASP A 102 5.97 6.44 -11.41
CA ASP A 102 6.67 7.73 -11.37
C ASP A 102 7.44 7.85 -10.04
N VAL A 103 8.78 7.88 -10.13
CA VAL A 103 9.66 7.91 -8.97
C VAL A 103 9.91 9.35 -8.53
N ILE A 104 9.19 9.78 -7.49
CA ILE A 104 9.29 11.15 -6.94
C ILE A 104 10.56 11.31 -6.08
N PHE A 105 10.98 10.26 -5.38
CA PHE A 105 12.22 10.26 -4.59
C PHE A 105 13.43 10.29 -5.53
N ASN A 106 14.33 11.27 -5.36
CA ASN A 106 15.47 11.49 -6.24
C ASN A 106 16.79 11.65 -5.46
N ASP A 107 17.90 11.70 -6.19
CA ASP A 107 19.24 11.81 -5.58
C ASP A 107 19.43 13.09 -4.75
N GLU A 108 18.86 14.22 -5.14
CA GLU A 108 18.97 15.47 -4.40
C GLU A 108 18.27 15.36 -3.03
N LEU A 109 17.03 14.87 -3.02
CA LEU A 109 16.27 14.62 -1.79
C LEU A 109 17.01 13.61 -0.91
N SER A 110 17.49 12.52 -1.50
CA SER A 110 18.27 11.48 -0.83
C SER A 110 19.50 12.05 -0.13
N MET A 111 20.31 12.84 -0.84
CA MET A 111 21.51 13.46 -0.27
C MET A 111 21.19 14.38 0.91
N LYS A 112 20.15 15.19 0.80
CA LYS A 112 19.71 16.08 1.90
C LYS A 112 19.28 15.29 3.13
N LEU A 113 18.49 14.23 2.94
CA LEU A 113 18.05 13.38 4.03
C LEU A 113 19.20 12.59 4.67
N GLN A 114 20.06 11.97 3.87
CA GLN A 114 21.22 11.22 4.36
C GLN A 114 22.20 12.10 5.15
N LYS A 115 22.38 13.35 4.75
CA LYS A 115 23.24 14.31 5.49
C LYS A 115 22.81 14.51 6.95
N LYS A 116 21.52 14.37 7.25
CA LYS A 116 20.97 14.51 8.61
C LYS A 116 20.75 13.18 9.31
N PHE A 117 20.25 12.19 8.60
CA PHE A 117 19.78 10.93 9.18
C PHE A 117 20.73 9.75 8.94
N ASP A 118 21.79 9.95 8.11
CA ASP A 118 22.73 8.91 7.72
C ASP A 118 21.97 7.67 7.21
N LYS A 119 22.15 6.53 7.85
CA LYS A 119 21.49 5.27 7.52
C LYS A 119 20.13 5.07 8.20
N GLN A 120 19.66 6.05 8.96
CA GLN A 120 18.37 5.96 9.65
C GLN A 120 17.20 6.37 8.74
N ILE A 121 17.21 5.87 7.50
CA ILE A 121 16.15 6.04 6.52
C ILE A 121 15.76 4.66 6.03
N SER A 122 14.53 4.25 6.33
CA SER A 122 14.01 2.95 5.93
C SER A 122 12.60 3.07 5.37
N MET A 123 12.04 2.00 4.86
CA MET A 123 10.69 2.00 4.31
C MET A 123 9.82 0.90 4.90
N VAL A 124 8.53 1.21 5.03
CA VAL A 124 7.48 0.23 5.27
C VAL A 124 6.47 0.38 4.14
N THR A 125 6.52 -0.53 3.18
CA THR A 125 5.76 -0.43 1.93
C THR A 125 4.87 -1.64 1.72
N GLY A 126 3.72 -1.45 1.07
CA GLY A 126 2.83 -2.52 0.62
C GLY A 126 3.42 -3.39 -0.49
N ARG A 127 4.50 -2.93 -1.14
CA ARG A 127 5.15 -3.63 -2.26
C ARG A 127 6.19 -4.64 -1.78
N GLY A 128 6.48 -5.63 -2.61
CA GLY A 128 7.59 -6.56 -2.42
C GLY A 128 8.95 -5.90 -2.75
N LYS A 129 10.02 -6.43 -2.17
CA LYS A 129 11.37 -5.91 -2.32
C LYS A 129 11.81 -5.83 -3.80
N GLU A 130 11.52 -6.86 -4.58
CA GLU A 130 11.91 -6.91 -5.98
C GLU A 130 11.21 -5.86 -6.84
N SER A 131 9.91 -5.59 -6.58
CA SER A 131 9.19 -4.54 -7.28
C SER A 131 9.70 -3.15 -6.91
N VAL A 132 10.05 -2.92 -5.65
CA VAL A 132 10.66 -1.66 -5.20
C VAL A 132 12.04 -1.49 -5.81
N ASN A 133 12.86 -2.56 -5.85
CA ASN A 133 14.17 -2.55 -6.48
C ASN A 133 14.07 -2.20 -7.97
N TYR A 134 13.09 -2.75 -8.67
CA TYR A 134 12.86 -2.46 -10.08
C TYR A 134 12.55 -0.97 -10.31
N SER A 135 11.68 -0.38 -9.49
CA SER A 135 11.27 1.03 -9.66
C SER A 135 12.34 2.00 -9.17
N LEU A 136 12.92 1.79 -7.98
CA LEU A 136 13.89 2.71 -7.38
C LEU A 136 15.31 2.56 -7.91
N LYS A 137 15.67 1.40 -8.43
CA LYS A 137 17.02 1.12 -8.96
C LYS A 137 18.12 1.47 -7.93
N HIS A 138 19.09 2.30 -8.32
CA HIS A 138 20.18 2.76 -7.46
C HIS A 138 19.72 3.54 -6.23
N LEU A 139 18.53 4.15 -6.27
CA LEU A 139 17.98 4.89 -5.13
C LEU A 139 17.62 3.98 -3.96
N LEU A 140 17.39 2.68 -4.21
CA LEU A 140 17.08 1.72 -3.15
C LEU A 140 18.22 1.60 -2.13
N GLU A 141 19.49 1.74 -2.56
CA GLU A 141 20.67 1.67 -1.70
C GLU A 141 20.76 2.85 -0.68
N LYS A 142 19.94 3.87 -0.87
CA LYS A 142 19.85 5.03 0.04
C LYS A 142 19.07 4.73 1.32
N PHE A 143 18.43 3.59 1.38
CA PHE A 143 17.61 3.14 2.51
C PHE A 143 18.32 2.04 3.30
N ASP A 144 18.07 1.99 4.59
CA ASP A 144 18.42 0.83 5.42
C ASP A 144 17.49 -0.34 5.08
N LEU A 145 17.95 -1.21 4.20
CA LEU A 145 17.18 -2.37 3.74
C LEU A 145 17.07 -3.47 4.79
N THR A 146 17.96 -3.49 5.77
CA THR A 146 17.93 -4.48 6.86
C THR A 146 16.74 -4.25 7.77
N ASN A 147 16.40 -2.99 7.99
CA ASN A 147 15.30 -2.57 8.85
C ASN A 147 14.07 -2.09 8.06
N SER A 148 14.10 -2.19 6.73
CA SER A 148 12.92 -1.95 5.89
C SER A 148 11.99 -3.16 5.87
N VAL A 149 10.69 -2.90 5.74
CA VAL A 149 9.65 -3.95 5.68
C VAL A 149 8.90 -3.86 4.36
N PHE A 150 8.94 -4.95 3.61
CA PHE A 150 8.27 -5.12 2.32
C PHE A 150 7.09 -6.06 2.53
N LEU A 151 5.90 -5.49 2.73
CA LEU A 151 4.73 -6.21 3.24
C LEU A 151 4.18 -7.30 2.30
N GLU A 152 4.47 -7.22 1.00
CA GLU A 152 4.13 -8.30 0.06
C GLU A 152 4.94 -9.58 0.32
N ASP A 153 6.16 -9.44 0.87
CA ASP A 153 7.07 -10.54 1.17
C ASP A 153 6.84 -11.08 2.60
N GLU A 154 5.96 -10.44 3.38
CA GLU A 154 5.70 -10.76 4.78
C GLU A 154 4.35 -11.45 4.97
N SER A 155 4.12 -11.95 6.19
CA SER A 155 2.79 -12.43 6.58
C SER A 155 1.75 -11.31 6.48
N ARG A 156 0.58 -11.62 5.95
CA ARG A 156 -0.54 -10.65 5.83
C ARG A 156 -0.99 -10.05 7.17
N ASP A 157 -0.68 -10.69 8.27
CA ASP A 157 -0.97 -10.14 9.60
C ASP A 157 -0.22 -8.83 9.86
N LEU A 158 0.89 -8.59 9.16
CA LEU A 158 1.66 -7.35 9.22
C LEU A 158 1.12 -6.24 8.30
N ALA A 159 0.13 -6.54 7.46
CA ALA A 159 -0.42 -5.56 6.52
C ALA A 159 -0.95 -4.31 7.24
N LYS A 160 -0.76 -3.16 6.60
CA LYS A 160 -1.32 -1.89 7.07
C LYS A 160 -2.84 -2.02 7.27
N PRO A 161 -3.41 -1.46 8.30
CA PRO A 161 -2.86 -0.53 9.29
C PRO A 161 -2.34 -1.19 10.59
N ASN A 162 -1.81 -2.44 10.55
CA ASN A 162 -1.15 -3.05 11.70
C ASN A 162 0.14 -2.28 12.01
N PRO A 163 0.38 -1.83 13.26
CA PRO A 163 1.56 -1.06 13.62
C PRO A 163 2.85 -1.88 13.66
N GLN A 164 2.77 -3.22 13.70
CA GLN A 164 3.91 -4.07 13.99
C GLN A 164 5.04 -3.93 12.98
N ALA A 165 4.72 -3.77 11.69
CA ALA A 165 5.74 -3.56 10.65
C ALA A 165 6.56 -2.28 10.92
N LEU A 166 5.89 -1.17 11.25
CA LEU A 166 6.54 0.09 11.59
C LEU A 166 7.32 0.00 12.91
N VAL A 167 6.76 -0.66 13.92
CA VAL A 167 7.41 -0.91 15.21
C VAL A 167 8.69 -1.73 15.05
N ASN A 168 8.67 -2.78 14.22
CA ASN A 168 9.85 -3.59 13.91
C ASN A 168 10.94 -2.74 13.27
N CYS A 169 10.58 -1.90 12.31
CA CYS A 169 11.47 -0.96 11.63
C CYS A 169 12.12 0.03 12.63
N ILE A 170 11.33 0.70 13.48
CA ILE A 170 11.82 1.66 14.47
C ILE A 170 12.79 0.98 15.47
N ARG A 171 12.44 -0.21 15.96
CA ARG A 171 13.27 -0.98 16.89
C ARG A 171 14.56 -1.45 16.24
N GLY A 172 14.48 -1.96 15.02
CA GLY A 172 15.66 -2.41 14.28
C GLY A 172 16.69 -1.30 14.05
N MET A 173 16.22 -0.07 13.82
CA MET A 173 17.07 1.12 13.71
C MET A 173 17.51 1.72 15.06
N ASP A 174 17.10 1.15 16.17
CA ASP A 174 17.34 1.71 17.54
C ASP A 174 16.93 3.19 17.65
N SER A 175 15.84 3.55 17.00
CA SER A 175 15.39 4.95 16.91
C SER A 175 14.50 5.36 18.08
N GLN A 176 14.80 6.51 18.69
CA GLN A 176 14.02 7.07 19.81
C GLN A 176 12.75 7.79 19.34
N SER A 177 12.71 8.20 18.08
CA SER A 177 11.56 8.86 17.45
C SER A 177 11.56 8.60 15.95
N CYS A 178 10.38 8.62 15.34
CA CYS A 178 10.18 8.36 13.92
C CYS A 178 9.32 9.45 13.29
N LEU A 179 9.74 9.94 12.13
CA LEU A 179 8.87 10.63 11.19
C LEU A 179 8.44 9.61 10.13
N TYR A 180 7.18 9.21 10.16
CA TYR A 180 6.63 8.30 9.16
C TYR A 180 5.91 9.09 8.07
N VAL A 181 6.39 8.95 6.84
CA VAL A 181 5.84 9.65 5.66
C VAL A 181 5.01 8.69 4.86
N GLY A 182 3.75 9.02 4.62
CA GLY A 182 2.83 8.17 3.88
C GLY A 182 1.70 8.96 3.23
N ASP A 183 0.97 8.31 2.33
CA ASP A 183 -0.07 8.97 1.55
C ASP A 183 -1.47 8.40 1.78
N SER A 184 -1.62 7.37 2.61
CA SER A 184 -2.90 6.72 2.87
C SER A 184 -3.37 6.86 4.32
N MET A 185 -4.69 6.66 4.54
CA MET A 185 -5.23 6.57 5.90
C MET A 185 -4.72 5.33 6.65
N GLU A 186 -4.37 4.27 5.95
CA GLU A 186 -3.75 3.09 6.55
C GLU A 186 -2.37 3.43 7.12
N ASP A 187 -1.59 4.27 6.43
CA ASP A 187 -0.30 4.80 6.91
C ASP A 187 -0.48 5.64 8.17
N PHE A 188 -1.46 6.56 8.13
CA PHE A 188 -1.80 7.39 9.28
C PHE A 188 -2.18 6.56 10.50
N ILE A 189 -3.10 5.60 10.32
CA ILE A 189 -3.57 4.74 11.41
C ILE A 189 -2.43 3.87 11.96
N MET A 190 -1.56 3.35 11.09
CA MET A 190 -0.38 2.58 11.47
C MET A 190 0.56 3.41 12.35
N ALA A 191 0.89 4.64 11.93
CA ALA A 191 1.73 5.56 12.69
C ALA A 191 1.11 5.94 14.04
N LYS A 192 -0.20 6.26 14.07
CA LYS A 192 -0.96 6.57 15.29
C LYS A 192 -0.95 5.40 16.28
N LYS A 193 -1.15 4.17 15.80
CA LYS A 193 -1.09 2.96 16.64
C LYS A 193 0.33 2.70 17.16
N ALA A 194 1.37 2.90 16.35
CA ALA A 194 2.76 2.79 16.79
C ALA A 194 3.06 3.79 17.93
N SER A 195 2.55 5.02 17.82
CA SER A 195 2.68 6.03 18.87
C SER A 195 1.96 5.61 20.17
N ILE A 196 0.76 5.04 20.08
CA ILE A 196 0.00 4.51 21.25
C ILE A 196 0.77 3.37 21.93
N LEU A 197 1.53 2.56 21.18
CA LEU A 197 2.37 1.49 21.71
C LEU A 197 3.69 2.01 22.35
N GLY A 198 3.86 3.33 22.48
CA GLY A 198 5.01 3.96 23.11
C GLY A 198 6.17 4.29 22.17
N HIS A 199 6.02 4.06 20.85
CA HIS A 199 7.00 4.47 19.85
C HIS A 199 6.70 5.90 19.40
N LYS A 200 7.54 6.85 19.77
CA LYS A 200 7.37 8.28 19.46
C LYS A 200 7.35 8.53 17.95
N THR A 201 6.18 8.42 17.35
CA THR A 201 5.97 8.48 15.90
C THR A 201 5.14 9.69 15.52
N THR A 202 5.67 10.51 14.60
CA THR A 202 4.93 11.61 13.96
C THR A 202 4.59 11.20 12.52
N PHE A 203 3.35 11.36 12.12
CA PHE A 203 2.93 11.13 10.74
C PHE A 203 3.07 12.40 9.90
N CYS A 204 3.60 12.24 8.69
CA CYS A 204 3.61 13.26 7.65
C CYS A 204 2.82 12.77 6.44
N GLY A 205 1.66 13.36 6.19
CA GLY A 205 0.79 13.02 5.07
C GLY A 205 1.26 13.63 3.75
N ILE A 206 1.24 12.84 2.67
CA ILE A 206 1.47 13.31 1.29
C ILE A 206 0.13 13.35 0.57
N ILE A 207 -0.21 14.50 -0.01
CA ILE A 207 -1.49 14.69 -0.71
C ILE A 207 -1.36 14.88 -2.22
N GLY A 208 -0.24 15.36 -2.73
CA GLY A 208 -0.07 15.71 -4.14
C GLY A 208 -0.08 14.52 -5.12
N THR A 209 0.01 13.28 -4.61
CA THR A 209 -0.15 12.05 -5.41
C THR A 209 -1.62 11.63 -5.57
N SER A 210 -2.55 12.32 -4.92
CA SER A 210 -3.98 12.02 -4.99
C SER A 210 -4.64 12.69 -6.19
N GLU A 211 -5.61 12.02 -6.80
CA GLU A 211 -6.50 12.64 -7.80
C GLU A 211 -7.32 13.80 -7.20
N ASN A 212 -7.59 13.75 -5.89
CA ASN A 212 -8.29 14.80 -5.17
C ASN A 212 -7.53 15.23 -3.90
N PRO A 213 -6.47 16.06 -4.03
CA PRO A 213 -5.62 16.46 -2.90
C PRO A 213 -6.40 17.21 -1.80
N GLN A 214 -7.41 18.00 -2.17
CA GLN A 214 -8.19 18.77 -1.20
C GLN A 214 -9.09 17.89 -0.31
N GLU A 215 -9.66 16.83 -0.86
CA GLU A 215 -10.42 15.85 -0.07
C GLU A 215 -9.49 15.07 0.85
N LYS A 216 -8.32 14.68 0.35
CA LYS A 216 -7.31 13.98 1.14
C LYS A 216 -6.80 14.85 2.29
N LEU A 217 -6.55 16.14 2.04
CA LEU A 217 -6.18 17.10 3.08
C LEU A 217 -7.24 17.18 4.19
N LYS A 218 -8.50 17.39 3.80
CA LYS A 218 -9.62 17.42 4.76
C LYS A 218 -9.72 16.14 5.58
N LEU A 219 -9.49 14.98 4.94
CA LEU A 219 -9.51 13.68 5.62
C LEU A 219 -8.40 13.58 6.67
N PHE A 220 -7.19 14.02 6.35
CA PHE A 220 -6.07 14.05 7.30
C PHE A 220 -6.32 15.05 8.44
N GLU A 221 -6.83 16.25 8.14
CA GLU A 221 -7.17 17.27 9.14
C GLU A 221 -8.26 16.78 10.11
N GLN A 222 -9.33 16.16 9.60
CA GLN A 222 -10.40 15.58 10.43
C GLN A 222 -9.91 14.47 11.35
N ASN A 223 -8.82 13.82 11.02
CA ASN A 223 -8.18 12.78 11.84
C ASN A 223 -6.99 13.31 12.67
N GLU A 224 -6.80 14.64 12.71
CA GLU A 224 -5.78 15.31 13.53
C GLU A 224 -4.33 15.01 13.08
N ALA A 225 -4.09 14.82 11.77
CA ALA A 225 -2.75 14.74 11.23
C ALA A 225 -2.04 16.10 11.41
N ILE A 226 -0.90 16.10 12.10
CA ILE A 226 -0.19 17.33 12.50
C ILE A 226 0.59 17.94 11.32
N LEU A 227 1.05 17.11 10.40
CA LEU A 227 1.89 17.51 9.29
C LEU A 227 1.35 16.91 7.99
N VAL A 228 1.07 17.76 7.02
CA VAL A 228 0.63 17.38 5.67
C VAL A 228 1.35 18.26 4.66
N ILE A 229 1.93 17.65 3.62
CA ILE A 229 2.65 18.35 2.56
C ILE A 229 2.23 17.80 1.20
N ASP A 230 2.40 18.60 0.14
CA ASP A 230 2.04 18.18 -1.21
C ASP A 230 2.96 17.07 -1.74
N SER A 231 4.26 17.19 -1.52
CA SER A 231 5.26 16.28 -2.05
C SER A 231 6.34 15.98 -1.02
N ILE A 232 6.87 14.76 -1.06
CA ILE A 232 8.03 14.36 -0.27
C ILE A 232 9.25 15.31 -0.50
N ASN A 233 9.33 15.95 -1.65
CA ASN A 233 10.36 16.92 -1.98
C ASN A 233 10.33 18.18 -1.10
N LEU A 234 9.25 18.41 -0.35
CA LEU A 234 9.14 19.49 0.64
C LEU A 234 9.72 19.13 2.03
N LEU A 235 10.07 17.86 2.25
CA LEU A 235 10.65 17.42 3.53
C LEU A 235 11.90 18.21 3.93
N PRO A 236 12.87 18.51 3.05
CA PRO A 236 14.04 19.30 3.43
C PRO A 236 13.67 20.65 4.04
N LYS A 237 12.68 21.33 3.48
CA LYS A 237 12.19 22.61 4.02
C LYS A 237 11.54 22.44 5.39
N VAL A 238 10.67 21.45 5.56
CA VAL A 238 9.99 21.15 6.83
C VAL A 238 11.01 20.77 7.92
N LEU A 239 12.06 20.08 7.54
CA LEU A 239 13.11 19.58 8.45
C LEU A 239 14.29 20.55 8.64
N ASN A 240 14.26 21.74 8.03
CA ASN A 240 15.34 22.72 8.01
C ASN A 240 16.68 22.11 7.53
N LEU A 241 16.66 21.43 6.36
CA LEU A 241 17.81 20.80 5.73
C LEU A 241 18.32 21.56 4.50
N GLU A 242 17.88 22.78 4.30
CA GLU A 242 18.31 23.64 3.19
C GLU A 242 19.71 24.20 3.39
#